data_fd616542f99cd7e04061494cfa70ca3a
#
_entry.id   fd616542f99cd7e04061494cfa70ca3a
#
_cell.length_a   1.000
_cell.length_b   1.000
_cell.length_c   1.000
_cell.angle_alpha   90.00
_cell.angle_beta   90.00
_cell.angle_gamma   90.00
#
_symmetry.space_group_name_H-M   'P 1'
#
loop_
_entity.id
_entity.type
_entity.pdbx_description
1 polymer ?
#
loop_
_entity_poly.entity_id
_entity_poly.type
_entity_poly.pdbx_seq_one_letter_code
_entity_poly.pdbx_strand_id
1 'polypeptide(L)'
;MMKELIAMFMTLCCSLVLSSCNIPSARRRFFTYPMKEILNDTFSEFIHHLNQHDAQAMLAMFSASAGEEQPLLLDEVDAMIAHFPDPVTITEAASGIGQSSSTTNGENRTKGIGNFSIESNGVRYYVFLSICTEDSANKEEVGIIELSIISVDNYHDSTLFGGDPERKKGINILE
;
A
#
# COMPACT_ATOMS: atom_id res chain seq x y z
N MET A 1 41.77 -12.44 -43.23
CA MET A 1 41.07 -11.15 -43.07
C MET A 1 39.58 -11.28 -42.72
N MET A 2 38.77 -12.02 -43.49
CA MET A 2 37.32 -12.13 -43.21
C MET A 2 36.94 -12.87 -41.90
N LYS A 3 37.74 -13.88 -41.52
CA LYS A 3 37.50 -14.65 -40.26
C LYS A 3 37.81 -13.85 -38.98
N GLU A 4 38.78 -12.97 -39.02
CA GLU A 4 39.15 -12.11 -37.88
C GLU A 4 38.14 -10.97 -37.69
N LEU A 5 37.52 -10.48 -38.78
CA LEU A 5 36.48 -9.47 -38.70
C LEU A 5 35.19 -10.02 -38.05
N ILE A 6 34.83 -11.27 -38.34
CA ILE A 6 33.67 -11.96 -37.75
C ILE A 6 33.89 -12.23 -36.26
N ALA A 7 35.11 -12.64 -35.86
CA ALA A 7 35.40 -12.84 -34.45
C ALA A 7 35.37 -11.55 -33.63
N MET A 8 35.83 -10.44 -34.20
CA MET A 8 35.79 -9.12 -33.56
C MET A 8 34.36 -8.56 -33.44
N PHE A 9 33.51 -8.87 -34.43
CA PHE A 9 32.08 -8.47 -34.36
C PHE A 9 31.28 -9.28 -33.32
N MET A 10 31.58 -10.60 -33.20
CA MET A 10 30.93 -11.44 -32.17
C MET A 10 31.36 -11.08 -30.75
N THR A 11 32.62 -10.71 -30.51
CA THR A 11 33.07 -10.25 -29.19
C THR A 11 32.45 -8.88 -28.81
N LEU A 12 32.26 -7.99 -29.81
CA LEU A 12 31.60 -6.68 -29.55
C LEU A 12 30.12 -6.83 -29.24
N CYS A 13 29.40 -7.74 -29.91
CA CYS A 13 27.99 -8.02 -29.61
C CYS A 13 27.78 -8.68 -28.23
N CYS A 14 28.68 -9.60 -27.82
CA CYS A 14 28.58 -10.22 -26.49
C CYS A 14 28.83 -9.23 -25.34
N SER A 15 29.73 -8.27 -25.55
CA SER A 15 29.98 -7.24 -24.51
C SER A 15 28.82 -6.24 -24.36
N LEU A 16 28.02 -6.00 -25.39
CA LEU A 16 26.84 -5.12 -25.32
C LEU A 16 25.64 -5.82 -24.66
N VAL A 17 25.52 -7.15 -24.75
CA VAL A 17 24.41 -7.88 -24.13
C VAL A 17 24.63 -8.05 -22.62
N LEU A 18 25.88 -8.15 -22.15
CA LEU A 18 26.18 -8.28 -20.71
C LEU A 18 26.06 -6.96 -19.92
N SER A 19 26.05 -5.82 -20.62
CA SER A 19 25.88 -4.50 -19.96
C SER A 19 24.42 -4.14 -19.68
N SER A 20 23.43 -4.90 -20.19
CA SER A 20 22.01 -4.58 -20.04
C SER A 20 21.35 -5.21 -18.80
N CYS A 21 22.05 -6.05 -18.04
CA CYS A 21 21.50 -6.69 -16.81
C CYS A 21 21.76 -5.93 -15.51
N ASN A 22 22.52 -4.84 -15.54
CA ASN A 22 22.64 -3.95 -14.39
C ASN A 22 21.59 -2.82 -14.49
N ILE A 23 20.33 -3.12 -14.20
CA ILE A 23 19.34 -2.07 -13.94
C ILE A 23 19.82 -1.37 -12.66
N PRO A 24 20.28 -0.12 -12.75
CA PRO A 24 20.80 0.57 -11.58
C PRO A 24 19.69 0.62 -10.54
N SER A 25 20.04 0.36 -9.27
CA SER A 25 19.16 0.51 -8.11
C SER A 25 18.50 1.90 -8.02
N ALA A 26 19.00 2.89 -8.77
CA ALA A 26 18.40 4.20 -8.97
C ALA A 26 16.99 4.12 -9.64
N ARG A 27 16.73 3.19 -10.57
CA ARG A 27 15.39 3.07 -11.16
C ARG A 27 14.33 2.57 -10.16
N ARG A 28 14.71 1.74 -9.18
CA ARG A 28 13.78 1.33 -8.11
C ARG A 28 13.39 2.50 -7.20
N ARG A 29 14.28 3.49 -6.99
CA ARG A 29 13.99 4.67 -6.17
C ARG A 29 13.00 5.64 -6.82
N PHE A 30 12.98 5.74 -8.15
CA PHE A 30 12.07 6.64 -8.86
C PHE A 30 10.60 6.21 -8.82
N PHE A 31 10.32 4.91 -8.66
CA PHE A 31 8.94 4.39 -8.61
C PHE A 31 8.39 4.28 -7.19
N THR A 32 9.24 4.13 -6.17
CA THR A 32 8.80 4.00 -4.77
C THR A 32 8.59 5.33 -4.06
N TYR A 33 9.25 6.39 -4.49
CA TYR A 33 9.15 7.69 -3.82
C TYR A 33 7.76 8.34 -3.96
N PRO A 34 7.17 8.41 -5.16
CA PRO A 34 5.80 8.91 -5.32
C PRO A 34 4.79 8.08 -4.52
N MET A 35 4.91 6.75 -4.50
CA MET A 35 4.00 5.89 -3.74
C MET A 35 4.10 6.12 -2.23
N LYS A 36 5.30 6.38 -1.72
CA LYS A 36 5.49 6.72 -0.31
C LYS A 36 4.75 8.00 0.08
N GLU A 37 4.82 9.03 -0.75
CA GLU A 37 4.12 10.29 -0.52
C GLU A 37 2.61 10.07 -0.55
N ILE A 38 2.10 9.39 -1.57
CA ILE A 38 0.67 9.07 -1.70
C ILE A 38 0.17 8.29 -0.47
N LEU A 39 0.91 7.27 -0.03
CA LEU A 39 0.55 6.49 1.17
C LEU A 39 0.53 7.36 2.42
N ASN A 40 1.54 8.23 2.62
CA ASN A 40 1.60 9.13 3.76
C ASN A 40 0.47 10.14 3.75
N ASP A 41 0.17 10.74 2.60
CA ASP A 41 -0.89 11.73 2.46
C ASP A 41 -2.25 11.09 2.71
N THR A 42 -2.53 9.94 2.07
CA THR A 42 -3.78 9.19 2.27
C THR A 42 -3.96 8.79 3.73
N PHE A 43 -2.91 8.28 4.37
CA PHE A 43 -3.00 7.87 5.77
C PHE A 43 -3.15 9.06 6.72
N SER A 44 -2.46 10.17 6.44
CA SER A 44 -2.59 11.39 7.24
C SER A 44 -4.00 11.98 7.16
N GLU A 45 -4.61 11.97 5.97
CA GLU A 45 -5.99 12.40 5.76
C GLU A 45 -6.97 11.47 6.50
N PHE A 46 -6.76 10.15 6.43
CA PHE A 46 -7.56 9.18 7.15
C PHE A 46 -7.52 9.42 8.68
N ILE A 47 -6.33 9.59 9.25
CA ILE A 47 -6.15 9.89 10.69
C ILE A 47 -6.75 11.25 11.06
N HIS A 48 -6.70 12.23 10.17
CA HIS A 48 -7.36 13.52 10.38
C HIS A 48 -8.88 13.35 10.54
N HIS A 49 -9.53 12.60 9.65
CA HIS A 49 -10.97 12.31 9.73
C HIS A 49 -11.32 11.44 10.95
N LEU A 50 -10.47 10.47 11.29
CA LEU A 50 -10.63 9.66 12.51
C LEU A 50 -10.63 10.55 13.76
N ASN A 51 -9.69 11.49 13.87
CA ASN A 51 -9.60 12.43 14.99
C ASN A 51 -10.76 13.43 15.04
N GLN A 52 -11.44 13.66 13.93
CA GLN A 52 -12.65 14.48 13.85
C GLN A 52 -13.94 13.67 14.07
N HIS A 53 -13.85 12.35 14.20
CA HIS A 53 -14.98 11.41 14.24
C HIS A 53 -15.90 11.56 13.02
N ASP A 54 -15.34 11.88 11.85
CA ASP A 54 -16.06 12.06 10.59
C ASP A 54 -16.18 10.74 9.84
N ALA A 55 -17.15 9.92 10.25
CA ALA A 55 -17.38 8.59 9.66
C ALA A 55 -17.67 8.67 8.16
N GLN A 56 -18.37 9.71 7.69
CA GLN A 56 -18.71 9.85 6.27
C GLN A 56 -17.48 10.17 5.42
N ALA A 57 -16.60 11.05 5.89
CA ALA A 57 -15.37 11.35 5.21
C ALA A 57 -14.42 10.13 5.20
N MET A 58 -14.30 9.40 6.32
CA MET A 58 -13.53 8.15 6.36
C MET A 58 -14.07 7.12 5.37
N LEU A 59 -15.39 6.90 5.35
CA LEU A 59 -16.04 5.97 4.43
C LEU A 59 -15.78 6.33 2.96
N ALA A 60 -15.81 7.62 2.62
CA ALA A 60 -15.57 8.12 1.26
C ALA A 60 -14.13 7.88 0.76
N MET A 61 -13.18 7.60 1.64
CA MET A 61 -11.80 7.26 1.27
C MET A 61 -11.64 5.80 0.82
N PHE A 62 -12.58 4.92 1.16
CA PHE A 62 -12.53 3.52 0.72
C PHE A 62 -12.98 3.37 -0.73
N SER A 63 -12.43 2.37 -1.41
CA SER A 63 -12.92 1.99 -2.72
C SER A 63 -14.36 1.47 -2.65
N ALA A 64 -15.16 1.69 -3.69
CA ALA A 64 -16.53 1.18 -3.72
C ALA A 64 -16.56 -0.35 -3.62
N SER A 65 -15.57 -1.03 -4.22
CA SER A 65 -15.44 -2.50 -4.12
C SER A 65 -15.18 -2.98 -2.68
N ALA A 66 -14.53 -2.18 -1.83
CA ALA A 66 -14.38 -2.52 -0.41
C ALA A 66 -15.75 -2.50 0.29
N GLY A 67 -16.60 -1.52 -0.01
CA GLY A 67 -17.97 -1.46 0.51
C GLY A 67 -18.87 -2.59 0.00
N GLU A 68 -18.69 -3.05 -1.23
CA GLU A 68 -19.46 -4.18 -1.78
C GLU A 68 -19.06 -5.51 -1.13
N GLU A 69 -17.76 -5.75 -0.90
CA GLU A 69 -17.28 -6.97 -0.24
C GLU A 69 -17.52 -6.95 1.27
N GLN A 70 -17.65 -5.76 1.86
CA GLN A 70 -17.88 -5.54 3.28
C GLN A 70 -19.12 -4.67 3.50
N PRO A 71 -20.34 -5.25 3.44
CA PRO A 71 -21.60 -4.49 3.59
C PRO A 71 -21.74 -3.74 4.92
N LEU A 72 -20.95 -4.13 5.92
CA LEU A 72 -20.91 -3.50 7.25
C LEU A 72 -19.76 -2.48 7.39
N LEU A 73 -19.16 -2.01 6.27
CA LEU A 73 -18.02 -1.10 6.33
C LEU A 73 -18.32 0.18 7.13
N LEU A 74 -19.54 0.71 7.06
CA LEU A 74 -19.94 1.86 7.86
C LEU A 74 -19.94 1.52 9.36
N ASP A 75 -20.48 0.37 9.75
CA ASP A 75 -20.49 -0.08 11.15
C ASP A 75 -19.05 -0.29 11.66
N GLU A 76 -18.14 -0.72 10.79
CA GLU A 76 -16.72 -0.89 11.13
C GLU A 76 -15.97 0.44 11.24
N VAL A 77 -16.34 1.44 10.43
CA VAL A 77 -15.84 2.82 10.61
C VAL A 77 -16.30 3.36 11.94
N ASP A 78 -17.58 3.20 12.30
CA ASP A 78 -18.13 3.64 13.58
C ASP A 78 -17.46 2.90 14.76
N ALA A 79 -17.23 1.57 14.60
CA ALA A 79 -16.52 0.79 15.61
C ALA A 79 -15.06 1.25 15.77
N MET A 80 -14.40 1.63 14.68
CA MET A 80 -13.05 2.18 14.71
C MET A 80 -13.00 3.53 15.45
N ILE A 81 -13.95 4.43 15.18
CA ILE A 81 -14.08 5.70 15.89
C ILE A 81 -14.28 5.44 17.39
N ALA A 82 -15.14 4.49 17.75
CA ALA A 82 -15.37 4.11 19.14
C ALA A 82 -14.15 3.47 19.81
N HIS A 83 -13.32 2.75 19.03
CA HIS A 83 -12.06 2.15 19.52
C HIS A 83 -11.00 3.20 19.83
N PHE A 84 -11.01 4.34 19.14
CA PHE A 84 -10.09 5.46 19.33
C PHE A 84 -10.82 6.71 19.83
N PRO A 85 -11.30 6.74 21.09
CA PRO A 85 -11.99 7.90 21.64
C PRO A 85 -11.06 9.10 21.85
N ASP A 86 -9.76 8.86 22.03
CA ASP A 86 -8.72 9.85 22.19
C ASP A 86 -7.98 10.09 20.86
N PRO A 87 -7.38 11.29 20.68
CA PRO A 87 -6.67 11.61 19.46
C PRO A 87 -5.57 10.60 19.11
N VAL A 88 -5.52 10.20 17.85
CA VAL A 88 -4.53 9.32 17.27
C VAL A 88 -3.40 10.15 16.67
N THR A 89 -2.16 9.77 16.96
CA THR A 89 -0.95 10.41 16.41
C THR A 89 -0.17 9.39 15.59
N ILE A 90 0.27 9.80 14.38
CA ILE A 90 1.19 8.99 13.56
C ILE A 90 2.58 9.10 14.19
N THR A 91 3.15 7.98 14.65
CA THR A 91 4.49 7.92 15.24
C THR A 91 5.56 7.51 14.24
N GLU A 92 5.18 6.74 13.21
CA GLU A 92 6.08 6.36 12.12
C GLU A 92 5.35 6.48 10.77
N ALA A 93 6.02 7.15 9.82
CA ALA A 93 5.57 7.28 8.44
C ALA A 93 5.70 5.94 7.68
N ALA A 94 5.13 5.86 6.48
CA ALA A 94 5.10 4.66 5.67
C ALA A 94 6.46 3.97 5.55
N SER A 95 6.49 2.70 5.95
CA SER A 95 7.60 1.75 5.85
C SER A 95 7.13 0.47 5.16
N GLY A 96 8.07 -0.42 4.79
CA GLY A 96 7.70 -1.67 4.11
C GLY A 96 6.91 -1.47 2.82
N ILE A 97 7.22 -0.40 2.08
CA ILE A 97 6.43 0.04 0.93
C ILE A 97 6.55 -0.97 -0.21
N GLY A 98 5.39 -1.44 -0.66
CA GLY A 98 5.24 -2.20 -1.89
C GLY A 98 4.41 -1.43 -2.91
N GLN A 99 4.75 -1.58 -4.18
CA GLN A 99 3.97 -1.07 -5.29
C GLN A 99 3.84 -2.14 -6.35
N SER A 100 2.66 -2.31 -6.88
CA SER A 100 2.41 -3.11 -8.07
C SER A 100 1.74 -2.24 -9.13
N SER A 101 2.23 -2.33 -10.36
CA SER A 101 1.61 -1.71 -11.51
C SER A 101 1.50 -2.74 -12.62
N SER A 102 0.34 -2.83 -13.24
CA SER A 102 0.08 -3.70 -14.37
C SER A 102 -0.61 -2.94 -15.48
N THR A 103 -0.30 -3.32 -16.72
CA THR A 103 -1.00 -2.84 -17.90
C THR A 103 -1.46 -4.04 -18.70
N THR A 104 -2.76 -4.21 -18.88
CA THR A 104 -3.36 -5.31 -19.63
C THR A 104 -4.35 -4.73 -20.63
N ASN A 105 -4.18 -5.04 -21.92
CA ASN A 105 -5.02 -4.52 -23.01
C ASN A 105 -5.14 -2.99 -23.06
N GLY A 106 -4.11 -2.26 -22.60
CA GLY A 106 -4.12 -0.80 -22.53
C GLY A 106 -4.75 -0.22 -21.26
N GLU A 107 -5.22 -1.06 -20.35
CA GLU A 107 -5.77 -0.68 -19.06
C GLU A 107 -4.69 -0.72 -17.99
N ASN A 108 -4.58 0.36 -17.21
CA ASN A 108 -3.58 0.51 -16.16
C ASN A 108 -4.21 0.25 -14.79
N ARG A 109 -3.47 -0.45 -13.94
CA ARG A 109 -3.80 -0.62 -12.53
C ARG A 109 -2.56 -0.41 -11.69
N THR A 110 -2.66 0.44 -10.66
CA THR A 110 -1.58 0.73 -9.71
C THR A 110 -2.08 0.60 -8.29
N LYS A 111 -1.45 -0.28 -7.52
CA LYS A 111 -1.70 -0.49 -6.09
C LYS A 111 -0.46 -0.18 -5.28
N GLY A 112 -0.67 0.35 -4.09
CA GLY A 112 0.36 0.59 -3.08
C GLY A 112 0.01 -0.06 -1.76
N ILE A 113 1.04 -0.51 -1.04
CA ILE A 113 0.93 -0.97 0.35
C ILE A 113 1.99 -0.29 1.21
N GLY A 114 1.69 -0.10 2.48
CA GLY A 114 2.63 0.44 3.45
C GLY A 114 2.21 0.13 4.88
N ASN A 115 3.21 0.09 5.77
CA ASN A 115 3.03 -0.07 7.19
C ASN A 115 3.28 1.26 7.89
N PHE A 116 2.49 1.54 8.92
CA PHE A 116 2.58 2.73 9.76
C PHE A 116 2.59 2.33 11.22
N SER A 117 3.00 3.25 12.08
CA SER A 117 2.75 3.14 13.52
C SER A 117 1.97 4.35 13.99
N ILE A 118 0.99 4.11 14.85
CA ILE A 118 0.20 5.13 15.51
C ILE A 118 0.23 4.94 17.01
N GLU A 119 -0.13 6.00 17.74
CA GLU A 119 -0.31 5.96 19.18
C GLU A 119 -1.60 6.68 19.55
N SER A 120 -2.37 6.09 20.46
CA SER A 120 -3.54 6.69 21.10
C SER A 120 -3.58 6.28 22.56
N ASN A 121 -3.77 7.24 23.45
CA ASN A 121 -3.83 7.04 24.91
C ASN A 121 -2.65 6.20 25.48
N GLY A 122 -1.44 6.42 24.94
CA GLY A 122 -0.23 5.70 25.35
C GLY A 122 -0.12 4.26 24.84
N VAL A 123 -1.07 3.77 24.08
CA VAL A 123 -1.02 2.48 23.40
C VAL A 123 -0.55 2.67 21.97
N ARG A 124 0.44 1.87 21.57
CA ARG A 124 0.96 1.87 20.21
C ARG A 124 0.31 0.77 19.38
N TYR A 125 0.04 1.09 18.11
CA TYR A 125 -0.53 0.16 17.14
C TYR A 125 0.30 0.15 15.87
N TYR A 126 0.38 -1.02 15.25
CA TYR A 126 0.81 -1.17 13.86
C TYR A 126 -0.39 -1.10 12.93
N VAL A 127 -0.21 -0.43 11.79
CA VAL A 127 -1.26 -0.27 10.77
C VAL A 127 -0.70 -0.72 9.44
N PHE A 128 -1.44 -1.60 8.76
CA PHE A 128 -1.23 -1.92 7.37
C PHE A 128 -2.27 -1.18 6.53
N LEU A 129 -1.81 -0.53 5.47
CA LEU A 129 -2.66 0.17 4.51
C LEU A 129 -2.41 -0.37 3.10
N SER A 130 -3.48 -0.71 2.40
CA SER A 130 -3.48 -1.06 0.98
C SER A 130 -4.40 -0.10 0.22
N ILE A 131 -3.88 0.52 -0.84
CA ILE A 131 -4.62 1.47 -1.67
C ILE A 131 -4.54 1.10 -3.15
N CYS A 132 -5.55 1.46 -3.92
CA CYS A 132 -5.51 1.51 -5.37
C CYS A 132 -5.52 2.99 -5.80
N THR A 133 -4.48 3.43 -6.48
CA THR A 133 -4.36 4.82 -6.93
C THR A 133 -4.85 5.03 -8.35
N GLU A 134 -4.88 3.97 -9.13
CA GLU A 134 -5.33 3.98 -10.53
C GLU A 134 -5.88 2.59 -10.89
N ASP A 135 -7.07 2.57 -11.45
CA ASP A 135 -7.62 1.42 -12.15
C ASP A 135 -8.49 1.94 -13.30
N SER A 136 -7.98 1.88 -14.53
CA SER A 136 -8.67 2.41 -15.71
C SER A 136 -9.79 1.48 -16.21
N ALA A 137 -9.73 0.19 -15.84
CA ALA A 137 -10.77 -0.80 -16.16
C ALA A 137 -11.92 -0.74 -15.17
N ASN A 138 -11.60 -0.56 -13.88
CA ASN A 138 -12.59 -0.56 -12.80
C ASN A 138 -12.32 0.58 -11.82
N LYS A 139 -12.98 1.72 -12.02
CA LYS A 139 -12.84 2.89 -11.15
C LYS A 139 -13.34 2.67 -9.73
N GLU A 140 -14.19 1.67 -9.51
CA GLU A 140 -14.72 1.30 -8.19
C GLU A 140 -13.64 0.72 -7.27
N GLU A 141 -12.52 0.27 -7.85
CA GLU A 141 -11.34 -0.20 -7.10
C GLU A 141 -10.45 0.94 -6.58
N VAL A 142 -10.62 2.19 -7.04
CA VAL A 142 -9.77 3.31 -6.63
C VAL A 142 -10.16 3.78 -5.22
N GLY A 143 -9.16 3.93 -4.35
CA GLY A 143 -9.32 4.30 -2.94
C GLY A 143 -8.60 3.34 -2.01
N ILE A 144 -8.91 3.41 -0.72
CA ILE A 144 -8.45 2.45 0.29
C ILE A 144 -9.13 1.11 0.04
N ILE A 145 -8.32 0.06 -0.13
CA ILE A 145 -8.82 -1.30 -0.30
C ILE A 145 -8.93 -1.97 1.06
N GLU A 146 -7.90 -1.78 1.89
CA GLU A 146 -7.78 -2.46 3.17
C GLU A 146 -7.00 -1.59 4.15
N LEU A 147 -7.47 -1.58 5.39
CA LEU A 147 -6.79 -1.00 6.54
C LEU A 147 -6.88 -2.01 7.69
N SER A 148 -5.74 -2.49 8.15
CA SER A 148 -5.66 -3.44 9.26
C SER A 148 -4.85 -2.83 10.41
N ILE A 149 -5.36 -2.93 11.64
CA ILE A 149 -4.77 -2.35 12.84
C ILE A 149 -4.61 -3.44 13.90
N ILE A 150 -3.45 -3.47 14.55
CA ILE A 150 -3.17 -4.37 15.66
C ILE A 150 -2.37 -3.64 16.74
N SER A 151 -2.70 -3.86 18.01
CA SER A 151 -1.87 -3.32 19.10
C SER A 151 -0.48 -3.99 19.11
N VAL A 152 0.55 -3.23 19.50
CA VAL A 152 1.93 -3.75 19.57
C VAL A 152 2.03 -4.92 20.54
N ASP A 153 1.25 -4.91 21.63
CA ASP A 153 1.25 -5.96 22.64
C ASP A 153 0.66 -7.29 22.13
N ASN A 154 -0.24 -7.22 21.14
CA ASN A 154 -0.86 -8.38 20.50
C ASN A 154 -0.15 -8.82 19.22
N TYR A 155 0.84 -8.04 18.77
CA TYR A 155 1.65 -8.35 17.59
C TYR A 155 2.71 -9.42 17.90
N HIS A 156 2.28 -10.63 18.25
CA HIS A 156 3.18 -11.76 18.52
C HIS A 156 3.46 -12.65 17.31
N ASP A 157 2.68 -12.49 16.23
CA ASP A 157 2.81 -13.31 15.04
C ASP A 157 2.88 -12.44 13.78
N SER A 158 4.03 -12.46 13.12
CA SER A 158 4.26 -11.76 11.86
C SER A 158 3.37 -12.25 10.71
N THR A 159 2.67 -13.38 10.87
CA THR A 159 1.74 -13.92 9.88
C THR A 159 0.48 -13.05 9.74
N LEU A 160 0.07 -12.36 10.80
CA LEU A 160 -1.09 -11.47 10.79
C LEU A 160 -0.92 -10.26 9.85
N PHE A 161 0.31 -9.82 9.61
CA PHE A 161 0.61 -8.60 8.84
C PHE A 161 0.95 -8.83 7.36
N GLY A 162 0.82 -10.01 6.83
CA GLY A 162 1.21 -10.26 5.43
C GLY A 162 0.60 -11.48 4.78
N GLY A 163 -0.16 -12.29 5.50
CA GLY A 163 -0.62 -13.58 4.98
C GLY A 163 -1.83 -14.17 5.67
N ASP A 164 -2.54 -13.39 6.48
CA ASP A 164 -3.76 -13.88 7.10
C ASP A 164 -4.83 -14.10 6.02
N PRO A 165 -5.30 -15.35 5.83
CA PRO A 165 -6.38 -15.64 4.88
C PRO A 165 -7.73 -15.06 5.30
N GLU A 166 -7.88 -14.59 6.54
CA GLU A 166 -9.10 -13.98 7.06
C GLU A 166 -9.17 -12.47 6.82
N ARG A 167 -8.09 -11.84 6.32
CA ARG A 167 -8.08 -10.41 5.99
C ARG A 167 -9.03 -10.11 4.85
N LYS A 168 -9.92 -9.16 5.09
CA LYS A 168 -10.95 -8.71 4.14
C LYS A 168 -10.58 -7.31 3.62
N LYS A 169 -11.14 -6.95 2.46
CA LYS A 169 -11.21 -5.54 2.07
C LYS A 169 -11.99 -4.77 3.15
N GLY A 170 -11.65 -3.48 3.36
CA GLY A 170 -12.26 -2.66 4.39
C GLY A 170 -11.39 -2.52 5.64
N ILE A 171 -11.99 -2.46 6.82
CA ILE A 171 -11.32 -2.27 8.10
C ILE A 171 -11.21 -3.60 8.85
N ASN A 172 -10.01 -3.89 9.36
CA ASN A 172 -9.75 -5.05 10.20
C ASN A 172 -9.08 -4.56 11.50
N ILE A 173 -9.79 -4.62 12.62
CA ILE A 173 -9.23 -4.38 13.95
C ILE A 173 -8.91 -5.76 14.54
N LEU A 174 -7.62 -6.03 14.72
CA LEU A 174 -7.12 -7.33 15.20
C LEU A 174 -6.80 -7.21 16.69
N GLU A 175 -7.44 -8.04 17.50
CA GLU A 175 -7.26 -8.09 18.96
C GLU A 175 -6.24 -9.17 19.38
#